data_b1f485a3f40f58544e448f5158733b7b
#
_entry.id   b1f485a3f40f58544e448f5158733b7b
#
_cell.length_a   1.000
_cell.length_b   1.000
_cell.length_c   1.000
_cell.angle_alpha   90.00
_cell.angle_beta   90.00
_cell.angle_gamma   90.00
#
_symmetry.space_group_name_H-M   'P 1'
#
loop_
_entity.id
_entity.type
_entity.pdbx_description
1 polymer ?
#
loop_
_entity_poly.entity_id
_entity_poly.type
_entity_poly.pdbx_seq_one_letter_code
_entity_poly.pdbx_strand_id
1 'polypeptide(L)'
;MSRVTFDTHAPRALLLSKDEKTLYLAEGTTEQPQRELRAYPILDDGRVGRPKVFYTFGSDDSGHHRGIEGMCLAQNGHIIAVGGSHQSGPGPAIFVFSPDGYLVHSSPLPFDMPSRISFGGKNLDRLYITGGDSCLYESASPYRG
;
A
#
# COMPACT_ATOMS: atom_id res chain seq x y z
N MET A 1 24.52 8.09 -3.97
CA MET A 1 23.33 7.52 -3.32
C MET A 1 23.36 7.89 -1.84
N SER A 2 22.26 8.38 -1.27
CA SER A 2 22.15 8.75 0.16
C SER A 2 20.88 8.19 0.76
N ARG A 3 20.89 7.92 2.06
CA ARG A 3 19.70 7.54 2.83
C ARG A 3 18.86 8.79 3.09
N VAL A 4 17.55 8.73 2.80
CA VAL A 4 16.64 9.89 2.90
C VAL A 4 15.77 9.88 4.15
N THR A 5 15.60 8.71 4.81
CA THR A 5 14.86 8.55 6.08
C THR A 5 15.65 7.68 7.04
N PHE A 6 15.42 7.85 8.36
CA PHE A 6 16.10 7.07 9.41
C PHE A 6 15.11 6.37 10.35
N ASP A 7 13.82 6.47 10.06
CA ASP A 7 12.69 5.95 10.83
C ASP A 7 12.01 4.73 10.20
N THR A 8 12.62 4.18 9.13
CA THR A 8 12.16 2.98 8.44
C THR A 8 12.97 1.74 8.85
N HIS A 9 12.30 0.60 8.99
CA HIS A 9 12.90 -0.69 9.35
C HIS A 9 12.79 -1.71 8.22
N ALA A 10 11.60 -1.86 7.62
CA ALA A 10 11.37 -2.78 6.51
C ALA A 10 10.40 -2.18 5.47
N PRO A 11 10.81 -1.12 4.76
CA PRO A 11 9.98 -0.49 3.75
C PRO A 11 9.69 -1.48 2.61
N ARG A 12 8.42 -1.63 2.24
CA ARG A 12 7.91 -2.62 1.29
C ARG A 12 7.49 -2.02 -0.04
N ALA A 13 6.77 -0.90 0.00
CA ALA A 13 6.23 -0.25 -1.18
C ALA A 13 6.37 1.26 -1.09
N LEU A 14 6.58 1.88 -2.24
CA LEU A 14 6.67 3.33 -2.40
C LEU A 14 5.66 3.79 -3.45
N LEU A 15 5.12 4.99 -3.25
CA LEU A 15 4.23 5.62 -4.20
C LEU A 15 4.35 7.14 -4.08
N LEU A 16 4.43 7.85 -5.21
CA LEU A 16 4.44 9.30 -5.24
C LEU A 16 3.00 9.83 -5.40
N SER A 17 2.64 10.89 -4.68
CA SER A 17 1.36 11.57 -4.88
C SER A 17 1.29 12.22 -6.26
N LYS A 18 0.07 12.53 -6.74
CA LYS A 18 -0.16 13.10 -8.06
C LYS A 18 0.51 14.48 -8.25
N ASP A 19 0.59 15.27 -7.19
CA ASP A 19 1.24 16.58 -7.18
C ASP A 19 2.75 16.53 -6.90
N GLU A 20 3.29 15.30 -6.75
CA GLU A 20 4.70 15.01 -6.47
C GLU A 20 5.24 15.61 -5.15
N LYS A 21 4.33 16.01 -4.24
CA LYS A 21 4.69 16.64 -2.97
C LYS A 21 4.67 15.68 -1.77
N THR A 22 4.19 14.46 -1.95
CA THR A 22 4.11 13.45 -0.88
C THR A 22 4.63 12.11 -1.37
N LEU A 23 5.56 11.54 -0.61
CA LEU A 23 6.01 10.17 -0.78
C LEU A 23 5.25 9.27 0.19
N TYR A 24 4.41 8.38 -0.32
CA TYR A 24 3.76 7.34 0.47
C TYR A 24 4.69 6.14 0.60
N LEU A 25 4.76 5.60 1.81
CA LEU A 25 5.61 4.46 2.12
C LEU A 25 4.85 3.45 2.98
N ALA A 26 4.87 2.20 2.57
CA ALA A 26 4.39 1.08 3.37
C ALA A 26 5.54 0.55 4.21
N GLU A 27 5.42 0.68 5.54
CA GLU A 27 6.36 0.16 6.51
C GLU A 27 5.93 -1.24 6.96
N GLY A 28 6.83 -2.18 6.87
CA GLY A 28 6.54 -3.59 7.13
C GLY A 28 7.47 -4.25 8.14
N THR A 29 7.82 -3.57 9.23
CA THR A 29 8.75 -4.12 10.23
C THR A 29 8.40 -5.53 10.67
N THR A 30 9.41 -6.37 10.84
CA THR A 30 9.27 -7.72 11.38
C THR A 30 9.42 -7.76 12.91
N GLU A 31 10.04 -6.75 13.49
CA GLU A 31 10.39 -6.71 14.91
C GLU A 31 9.31 -6.07 15.78
N GLN A 32 8.45 -5.25 15.17
CA GLN A 32 7.31 -4.64 15.87
C GLN A 32 6.01 -5.06 15.18
N PRO A 33 4.92 -5.26 15.93
CA PRO A 33 3.65 -5.72 15.36
C PRO A 33 2.98 -4.68 14.46
N GLN A 34 3.46 -3.46 14.47
CA GLN A 34 2.84 -2.36 13.73
C GLN A 34 3.31 -2.34 12.28
N ARG A 35 2.35 -2.41 11.39
CA ARG A 35 2.50 -2.17 9.95
C ARG A 35 1.79 -0.88 9.62
N GLU A 36 2.43 0.02 8.88
CA GLU A 36 1.91 1.36 8.68
C GLU A 36 1.94 1.78 7.22
N LEU A 37 0.95 2.57 6.83
CA LEU A 37 1.02 3.45 5.68
C LEU A 37 1.44 4.83 6.17
N ARG A 38 2.57 5.34 5.69
CA ARG A 38 3.13 6.64 6.05
C ARG A 38 3.15 7.58 4.87
N ALA A 39 2.93 8.86 5.13
CA ALA A 39 3.04 9.95 4.15
C ALA A 39 4.17 10.90 4.57
N TYR A 40 5.17 11.02 3.73
CA TYR A 40 6.33 11.90 3.92
C TYR A 40 6.18 13.12 3.00
N PRO A 41 6.15 14.35 3.51
CA PRO A 41 6.18 15.53 2.65
C PRO A 41 7.54 15.63 1.94
N ILE A 42 7.51 16.00 0.67
CA ILE A 42 8.70 16.37 -0.09
C ILE A 42 8.83 17.90 0.01
N LEU A 43 9.93 18.34 0.58
CA LEU A 43 10.21 19.75 0.82
C LEU A 43 10.71 20.44 -0.47
N ASP A 44 10.65 21.78 -0.52
CA ASP A 44 11.07 22.56 -1.69
C ASP A 44 12.54 22.35 -2.09
N ASP A 45 13.38 21.95 -1.12
CA ASP A 45 14.78 21.59 -1.36
C ASP A 45 14.98 20.12 -1.79
N GLY A 46 13.91 19.38 -2.01
CA GLY A 46 13.90 17.97 -2.41
C GLY A 46 14.14 16.98 -1.27
N ARG A 47 14.33 17.44 -0.04
CA ARG A 47 14.43 16.55 1.12
C ARG A 47 13.07 16.01 1.52
N VAL A 48 13.10 14.86 2.18
CA VAL A 48 11.90 14.22 2.74
C VAL A 48 11.74 14.69 4.19
N GLY A 49 10.56 15.23 4.51
CA GLY A 49 10.22 15.72 5.83
C GLY A 49 9.79 14.61 6.79
N ARG A 50 9.30 14.99 7.97
CA ARG A 50 8.78 14.02 8.95
C ARG A 50 7.48 13.40 8.46
N PRO A 51 7.28 12.07 8.63
CA PRO A 51 6.09 11.41 8.18
C PRO A 51 4.88 11.69 9.06
N LYS A 52 3.71 11.64 8.43
CA LYS A 52 2.43 11.42 9.09
C LYS A 52 2.05 9.97 8.90
N VAL A 53 1.68 9.26 9.98
CA VAL A 53 1.07 7.93 9.88
C VAL A 53 -0.35 8.10 9.37
N PHE A 54 -0.64 7.50 8.23
CA PHE A 54 -1.97 7.50 7.61
C PHE A 54 -2.83 6.39 8.17
N TYR A 55 -2.25 5.19 8.27
CA TYR A 55 -2.97 4.02 8.74
C TYR A 55 -2.03 3.06 9.44
N THR A 56 -2.51 2.44 10.51
CA THR A 56 -1.82 1.38 11.24
C THR A 56 -2.63 0.10 11.16
N PHE A 57 -2.04 -0.94 10.60
CA PHE A 57 -2.64 -2.27 10.56
C PHE A 57 -2.51 -2.91 11.94
N GLY A 58 -3.63 -3.45 12.44
CA GLY A 58 -3.71 -4.08 13.75
C GLY A 58 -3.35 -5.57 13.73
N SER A 59 -3.86 -6.24 14.74
CA SER A 59 -3.79 -7.69 14.94
C SER A 59 -5.18 -8.21 15.24
N ASP A 60 -5.39 -9.48 14.97
CA ASP A 60 -6.55 -10.26 15.43
C ASP A 60 -6.09 -11.57 16.08
N ASP A 61 -7.03 -12.49 16.33
CA ASP A 61 -6.74 -13.78 16.99
C ASP A 61 -5.78 -14.66 16.16
N SER A 62 -5.65 -14.42 14.85
CA SER A 62 -4.73 -15.14 13.96
C SER A 62 -3.34 -14.48 13.89
N GLY A 63 -3.15 -13.32 14.52
CA GLY A 63 -1.88 -12.62 14.62
C GLY A 63 -1.85 -11.24 13.98
N HIS A 64 -0.65 -10.74 13.72
CA HIS A 64 -0.45 -9.40 13.17
C HIS A 64 -0.72 -9.36 11.67
N HIS A 65 -1.42 -8.32 11.22
CA HIS A 65 -1.60 -8.07 9.79
C HIS A 65 -0.25 -7.84 9.10
N ARG A 66 -0.04 -8.41 7.92
CA ARG A 66 1.23 -8.26 7.18
C ARG A 66 1.44 -6.88 6.58
N GLY A 67 0.40 -6.04 6.56
CA GLY A 67 0.46 -4.71 5.98
C GLY A 67 0.42 -4.72 4.45
N ILE A 68 0.85 -3.60 3.88
CA ILE A 68 0.86 -3.37 2.44
C ILE A 68 2.15 -3.93 1.83
N GLU A 69 2.02 -4.66 0.72
CA GLU A 69 3.14 -5.19 -0.07
C GLU A 69 3.27 -4.48 -1.44
N GLY A 70 2.20 -3.92 -1.97
CA GLY A 70 2.20 -3.18 -3.22
C GLY A 70 1.17 -2.07 -3.24
N MET A 71 1.45 -0.99 -3.99
CA MET A 71 0.55 0.16 -4.13
C MET A 71 0.57 0.70 -5.55
N CYS A 72 -0.56 1.26 -5.99
CA CYS A 72 -0.66 2.13 -7.16
C CYS A 72 -1.58 3.32 -6.88
N LEU A 73 -1.43 4.39 -7.66
CA LEU A 73 -2.19 5.63 -7.50
C LEU A 73 -3.34 5.67 -8.52
N ALA A 74 -4.54 5.93 -8.04
CA ALA A 74 -5.67 6.24 -8.88
C ALA A 74 -5.64 7.70 -9.35
N GLN A 75 -6.26 7.98 -10.49
CA GLN A 75 -6.31 9.31 -11.09
C GLN A 75 -6.91 10.39 -10.17
N ASN A 76 -7.83 10.00 -9.29
CA ASN A 76 -8.44 10.86 -8.29
C ASN A 76 -7.61 11.02 -7.00
N GLY A 77 -6.38 10.48 -6.97
CA GLY A 77 -5.46 10.57 -5.83
C GLY A 77 -5.65 9.49 -4.76
N HIS A 78 -6.61 8.57 -4.91
CA HIS A 78 -6.73 7.44 -3.98
C HIS A 78 -5.55 6.48 -4.14
N ILE A 79 -5.10 5.94 -3.01
CA ILE A 79 -4.06 4.90 -2.96
C ILE A 79 -4.77 3.55 -2.98
N ILE A 80 -4.48 2.76 -4.01
CA ILE A 80 -4.95 1.38 -4.10
C ILE A 80 -3.79 0.49 -3.68
N ALA A 81 -3.99 -0.28 -2.63
CA ALA A 81 -2.94 -1.11 -2.03
C ALA A 81 -3.37 -2.56 -1.92
N VAL A 82 -2.41 -3.47 -1.94
CA VAL A 82 -2.62 -4.89 -1.68
C VAL A 82 -1.70 -5.38 -0.57
N GLY A 83 -2.16 -6.32 0.21
CA GLY A 83 -1.38 -6.94 1.28
C GLY A 83 -2.19 -7.97 2.07
N GLY A 84 -1.60 -8.45 3.15
CA GLY A 84 -2.21 -9.46 3.99
C GLY A 84 -1.84 -10.89 3.62
N SER A 85 -2.28 -11.84 4.46
CA SER A 85 -2.09 -13.27 4.27
C SER A 85 -3.19 -14.05 4.99
N HIS A 86 -3.55 -15.22 4.49
CA HIS A 86 -4.48 -16.14 5.18
C HIS A 86 -3.94 -16.64 6.53
N GLN A 87 -2.63 -16.51 6.77
CA GLN A 87 -1.98 -17.03 7.99
C GLN A 87 -2.00 -16.04 9.15
N SER A 88 -2.30 -14.75 8.91
CA SER A 88 -2.30 -13.73 9.98
C SER A 88 -3.11 -12.50 9.61
N GLY A 89 -3.78 -11.93 10.60
CA GLY A 89 -4.66 -10.78 10.44
C GLY A 89 -5.93 -11.12 9.64
N PRO A 90 -6.68 -10.12 9.17
CA PRO A 90 -7.96 -10.32 8.49
C PRO A 90 -7.85 -10.95 7.09
N GLY A 91 -6.68 -11.41 6.69
CA GLY A 91 -6.46 -12.04 5.40
C GLY A 91 -5.97 -11.09 4.30
N PRO A 92 -5.72 -11.63 3.09
CA PRO A 92 -5.29 -10.83 1.95
C PRO A 92 -6.43 -10.00 1.41
N ALA A 93 -6.15 -8.73 1.08
CA ALA A 93 -7.16 -7.81 0.58
C ALA A 93 -6.57 -6.71 -0.33
N ILE A 94 -7.47 -6.10 -1.10
CA ILE A 94 -7.27 -4.77 -1.68
C ILE A 94 -7.76 -3.75 -0.66
N PHE A 95 -6.95 -2.75 -0.37
CA PHE A 95 -7.28 -1.60 0.47
C PHE A 95 -7.32 -0.33 -0.38
N VAL A 96 -8.30 0.52 -0.14
CA VAL A 96 -8.39 1.83 -0.79
C VAL A 96 -8.32 2.91 0.27
N PHE A 97 -7.31 3.78 0.16
CA PHE A 97 -7.16 4.92 1.05
C PHE A 97 -7.47 6.21 0.29
N SER A 98 -8.13 7.15 0.95
CA SER A 98 -8.29 8.51 0.43
C SER A 98 -6.94 9.24 0.40
N PRO A 99 -6.82 10.35 -0.36
CA PRO A 99 -5.62 11.18 -0.34
C PRO A 99 -5.23 11.71 1.06
N ASP A 100 -6.20 11.79 1.98
CA ASP A 100 -5.99 12.22 3.37
C ASP A 100 -5.58 11.09 4.32
N GLY A 101 -5.54 9.85 3.81
CA GLY A 101 -5.08 8.68 4.54
C GLY A 101 -6.15 7.86 5.26
N TYR A 102 -7.43 8.11 5.00
CA TYR A 102 -8.51 7.30 5.55
C TYR A 102 -8.73 6.03 4.72
N LEU A 103 -8.87 4.89 5.38
CA LEU A 103 -9.31 3.65 4.73
C LEU A 103 -10.79 3.81 4.35
N VAL A 104 -11.08 3.90 3.04
CA VAL A 104 -12.45 4.09 2.53
C VAL A 104 -13.10 2.79 2.08
N HIS A 105 -12.30 1.77 1.75
CA HIS A 105 -12.78 0.47 1.33
C HIS A 105 -11.72 -0.61 1.51
N SER A 106 -12.17 -1.84 1.80
CA SER A 106 -11.34 -3.05 1.68
C SER A 106 -12.15 -4.19 1.07
N SER A 107 -11.51 -4.96 0.19
CA SER A 107 -12.10 -6.13 -0.46
C SER A 107 -11.19 -7.33 -0.28
N PRO A 108 -11.67 -8.45 0.31
CA PRO A 108 -10.87 -9.66 0.42
C PRO A 108 -10.46 -10.19 -0.95
N LEU A 109 -9.27 -10.77 -1.02
CA LEU A 109 -8.76 -11.46 -2.19
C LEU A 109 -8.93 -12.98 -2.05
N PRO A 110 -9.26 -13.70 -3.15
CA PRO A 110 -9.43 -15.14 -3.10
C PRO A 110 -8.11 -15.93 -3.12
N PHE A 111 -6.96 -15.24 -3.20
CA PHE A 111 -5.62 -15.83 -3.23
C PHE A 111 -4.73 -15.19 -2.16
N ASP A 112 -3.68 -15.89 -1.75
CA ASP A 112 -2.80 -15.48 -0.66
C ASP A 112 -1.62 -14.61 -1.13
N MET A 113 -1.08 -13.83 -0.20
CA MET A 113 0.18 -13.09 -0.33
C MET A 113 0.25 -12.23 -1.60
N PRO A 114 -0.72 -11.32 -1.84
CA PRO A 114 -0.62 -10.36 -2.94
C PRO A 114 0.62 -9.48 -2.73
N SER A 115 1.38 -9.22 -3.81
CA SER A 115 2.66 -8.54 -3.65
C SER A 115 2.83 -7.28 -4.50
N ARG A 116 2.22 -7.22 -5.67
CA ARG A 116 2.27 -6.04 -6.56
C ARG A 116 0.89 -5.76 -7.11
N ILE A 117 0.62 -4.49 -7.37
CA ILE A 117 -0.62 -4.03 -7.98
C ILE A 117 -0.34 -2.90 -8.97
N SER A 118 -1.01 -2.91 -10.10
CA SER A 118 -0.93 -1.85 -11.10
C SER A 118 -2.25 -1.69 -11.84
N PHE A 119 -2.54 -0.48 -12.26
CA PHE A 119 -3.60 -0.24 -13.23
C PHE A 119 -3.18 -0.67 -14.63
N GLY A 120 -4.15 -1.13 -15.42
CA GLY A 120 -3.99 -1.45 -16.83
C GLY A 120 -5.32 -1.55 -17.55
N GLY A 121 -5.32 -2.17 -18.73
CA GLY A 121 -6.44 -2.15 -19.64
C GLY A 121 -6.50 -0.88 -20.48
N LYS A 122 -7.34 -0.86 -21.50
CA LYS A 122 -7.44 0.26 -22.46
C LYS A 122 -7.81 1.60 -21.79
N ASN A 123 -8.61 1.54 -20.72
CA ASN A 123 -9.13 2.71 -20.00
C ASN A 123 -8.47 2.87 -18.61
N LEU A 124 -7.43 2.10 -18.29
CA LEU A 124 -6.81 2.02 -16.97
C LEU A 124 -7.83 1.72 -15.84
N ASP A 125 -8.84 0.92 -16.13
CA ASP A 125 -9.94 0.52 -15.25
C ASP A 125 -9.85 -0.97 -14.83
N ARG A 126 -8.68 -1.58 -15.04
CA ARG A 126 -8.34 -2.92 -14.60
C ARG A 126 -7.22 -2.86 -13.60
N LEU A 127 -7.26 -3.72 -12.60
CA LEU A 127 -6.17 -3.95 -11.66
C LEU A 127 -5.53 -5.29 -11.97
N TYR A 128 -4.22 -5.29 -12.14
CA TYR A 128 -3.38 -6.48 -12.25
C TYR A 128 -2.64 -6.68 -10.93
N ILE A 129 -2.74 -7.88 -10.37
CA ILE A 129 -2.23 -8.19 -9.04
C ILE A 129 -1.44 -9.49 -9.12
N THR A 130 -0.22 -9.50 -8.58
CA THR A 130 0.59 -10.72 -8.45
C THR A 130 0.31 -11.39 -7.11
N GLY A 131 0.02 -12.69 -7.15
CA GLY A 131 -0.21 -13.53 -5.97
C GLY A 131 1.02 -14.32 -5.54
N GLY A 132 1.03 -14.81 -4.31
CA GLY A 132 2.08 -15.67 -3.76
C GLY A 132 2.12 -17.07 -4.38
N ASP A 133 1.09 -17.45 -5.09
CA ASP A 133 0.96 -18.70 -5.86
C ASP A 133 1.60 -18.64 -7.26
N SER A 134 2.40 -17.60 -7.52
CA SER A 134 3.05 -17.33 -8.82
C SER A 134 2.09 -17.00 -9.96
N CYS A 135 0.86 -16.59 -9.65
CA CYS A 135 -0.15 -16.20 -10.61
C CYS A 135 -0.27 -14.68 -10.75
N LEU A 136 -0.73 -14.24 -11.93
CA LEU A 136 -1.16 -12.88 -12.21
C LEU A 136 -2.68 -12.86 -12.29
N TYR A 137 -3.30 -12.03 -11.50
CA TYR A 137 -4.75 -11.86 -11.44
C TYR A 137 -5.18 -10.55 -12.07
N GLU A 138 -6.37 -10.53 -12.62
CA GLU A 138 -7.02 -9.34 -13.16
C GLU A 138 -8.36 -9.13 -12.45
N SER A 139 -8.69 -7.89 -12.14
CA SER A 139 -9.99 -7.48 -11.61
C SER A 139 -10.45 -6.17 -12.24
N ALA A 140 -11.76 -6.01 -12.44
CA ALA A 140 -12.32 -4.71 -12.76
C ALA A 140 -12.16 -3.77 -11.55
N SER A 141 -11.97 -2.48 -11.82
CA SER A 141 -11.83 -1.46 -10.79
C SER A 141 -12.83 -0.32 -11.00
N PRO A 142 -13.50 0.17 -9.94
CA PRO A 142 -14.27 1.41 -10.01
C PRO A 142 -13.36 2.66 -10.08
N TYR A 143 -12.08 2.49 -9.81
CA TYR A 143 -11.05 3.52 -9.92
C TYR A 143 -10.30 3.38 -11.26
N ARG A 144 -9.67 4.44 -11.69
CA ARG A 144 -8.79 4.46 -12.89
C ARG A 144 -7.39 4.92 -12.51
N GLY A 145 -6.39 4.39 -13.21
CA GLY A 145 -5.01 4.83 -13.09
C GLY A 145 -4.69 6.12 -13.83
#